data_bd83e36be4c1d8bfa478c03f7f2d67f1
#
_entry.id   bd83e36be4c1d8bfa478c03f7f2d67f1
#
_cell.length_a   1.000
_cell.length_b   1.000
_cell.length_c   1.000
_cell.angle_alpha   90.00
_cell.angle_beta   90.00
_cell.angle_gamma   90.00
#
_symmetry.space_group_name_H-M   'P 1'
#
loop_
_entity.id
_entity.type
_entity.pdbx_description
1 polymer ?
#
loop_
_entity_poly.entity_id
_entity_poly.type
_entity_poly.pdbx_seq_one_letter_code
_entity_poly.pdbx_strand_id
1 'polypeptide(L)'
;VVLTVFMAMGAWRISQARVLTRKAAAIESLGAATVLCTDKTGTLTENRMGVARLVLANGDEWDLQGVMPPEFAALVATGKLASAPDVIDPMDLAFHRLHETAGSGKLPEKLVRAYGLRRDLLVFGQAWAIPKGAALVAAKGAPEAIASLCGLSKGERRKLNDEVDRMAREGLRVLALARCTTSNKSLPDTIGDIKFEYVGLAGLADPLRKSARSAVDECRRAGIRVVMITGDYPETARAIAAQAGIESAEVITGSEIDRYDDQALAAHAVRCHVFARISPMQKLRLVSALKSQGDVVAMTGDGVNDAPSLKAAHIGIAMGGRGTDVAREAASIVLLDDDFGSIVKAVRLGRRIYDNLQKAIGFIFAVHVP
;
A
#
# COMPACT_ATOMS: atom_id res chain seq x y z
N VAL A 1 38.46 18.42 12.29
CA VAL A 1 38.95 17.06 11.99
C VAL A 1 38.17 15.99 12.77
N VAL A 2 38.11 16.05 14.14
CA VAL A 2 37.42 15.05 14.95
C VAL A 2 35.96 14.86 14.54
N LEU A 3 35.19 15.96 14.41
CA LEU A 3 33.81 15.94 14.02
C LEU A 3 33.59 15.29 12.63
N THR A 4 34.45 15.64 11.67
CA THR A 4 34.38 15.10 10.29
C THR A 4 34.63 13.60 10.26
N VAL A 5 35.58 13.10 11.07
CA VAL A 5 35.86 11.66 11.19
C VAL A 5 34.70 10.93 11.82
N PHE A 6 34.07 11.45 12.88
CA PHE A 6 32.88 10.84 13.51
C PHE A 6 31.71 10.79 12.56
N MET A 7 31.46 11.85 11.78
CA MET A 7 30.40 11.90 10.79
C MET A 7 30.63 10.91 9.64
N ALA A 8 31.87 10.81 9.13
CA ALA A 8 32.24 9.86 8.09
C ALA A 8 32.09 8.40 8.56
N MET A 9 32.59 8.09 9.77
CA MET A 9 32.40 6.76 10.38
C MET A 9 30.92 6.46 10.65
N GLY A 10 30.14 7.48 11.03
CA GLY A 10 28.70 7.38 11.21
C GLY A 10 27.99 7.01 9.90
N ALA A 11 28.26 7.75 8.83
CA ALA A 11 27.72 7.47 7.50
C ALA A 11 28.09 6.07 7.02
N TRP A 12 29.34 5.65 7.21
CA TRP A 12 29.79 4.31 6.87
C TRP A 12 29.03 3.22 7.64
N ARG A 13 28.84 3.38 8.95
CA ARG A 13 28.06 2.42 9.77
C ARG A 13 26.61 2.34 9.34
N ILE A 14 25.99 3.47 9.00
CA ILE A 14 24.60 3.52 8.52
C ILE A 14 24.49 2.84 7.15
N SER A 15 25.48 2.98 6.28
CA SER A 15 25.49 2.31 4.97
C SER A 15 25.56 0.78 5.09
N GLN A 16 26.20 0.24 6.13
CA GLN A 16 26.17 -1.20 6.43
C GLN A 16 24.76 -1.72 6.78
N ALA A 17 23.88 -0.85 7.25
CA ALA A 17 22.47 -1.15 7.49
C ALA A 17 21.59 -0.96 6.23
N ARG A 18 22.18 -0.94 5.03
CA ARG A 18 21.48 -0.71 3.75
C ARG A 18 20.80 0.65 3.63
N VAL A 19 21.33 1.65 4.34
CA VAL A 19 20.80 3.02 4.37
C VAL A 19 21.85 3.98 3.86
N LEU A 20 21.56 4.65 2.74
CA LEU A 20 22.44 5.65 2.14
C LEU A 20 22.05 7.04 2.65
N THR A 21 22.99 7.72 3.31
CA THR A 21 22.84 9.11 3.75
C THR A 21 23.37 10.05 2.67
N ARG A 22 22.51 10.93 2.18
CA ARG A 22 22.88 11.93 1.17
C ARG A 22 23.32 13.25 1.80
N LYS A 23 22.87 13.54 3.02
CA LYS A 23 23.20 14.74 3.78
C LYS A 23 23.72 14.36 5.14
N ALA A 24 24.90 14.82 5.49
CA ALA A 24 25.54 14.50 6.79
C ALA A 24 24.67 14.91 8.00
N ALA A 25 24.01 16.07 7.94
CA ALA A 25 23.10 16.55 8.97
C ALA A 25 21.89 15.62 9.21
N ALA A 26 21.51 14.78 8.24
CA ALA A 26 20.43 13.82 8.42
C ALA A 26 20.74 12.74 9.46
N ILE A 27 22.01 12.43 9.71
CA ILE A 27 22.44 11.46 10.72
C ILE A 27 22.11 11.95 12.11
N GLU A 28 22.38 13.23 12.38
CA GLU A 28 22.08 13.90 13.64
C GLU A 28 20.56 13.97 13.86
N SER A 29 19.83 14.48 12.85
CA SER A 29 18.37 14.58 12.90
C SER A 29 17.71 13.20 13.10
N LEU A 30 18.28 12.13 12.50
CA LEU A 30 17.77 10.77 12.62
C LEU A 30 17.83 10.26 14.07
N GLY A 31 18.89 10.61 14.80
CA GLY A 31 19.03 10.32 16.23
C GLY A 31 18.02 11.07 17.10
N ALA A 32 17.59 12.26 16.68
CA ALA A 32 16.65 13.11 17.39
C ALA A 32 15.18 12.86 16.98
N ALA A 33 14.87 11.97 16.03
CA ALA A 33 13.52 11.74 15.53
C ALA A 33 12.55 11.35 16.65
N THR A 34 11.39 12.04 16.72
CA THR A 34 10.30 11.78 17.65
C THR A 34 9.08 11.17 16.95
N VAL A 35 8.90 11.47 15.67
CA VAL A 35 7.79 10.98 14.85
C VAL A 35 8.32 10.42 13.54
N LEU A 36 7.83 9.24 13.17
CA LEU A 36 8.05 8.61 11.87
C LEU A 36 6.71 8.55 11.11
N CYS A 37 6.53 9.43 10.15
CA CYS A 37 5.42 9.38 9.20
C CYS A 37 5.77 8.37 8.09
N THR A 38 4.92 7.38 7.92
CA THR A 38 5.14 6.33 6.93
C THR A 38 3.98 6.23 5.95
N ASP A 39 4.30 6.09 4.67
CA ASP A 39 3.31 5.65 3.69
C ASP A 39 2.98 4.17 3.92
N LYS A 40 1.76 3.77 3.63
CA LYS A 40 1.35 2.36 3.70
C LYS A 40 2.03 1.55 2.59
N THR A 41 1.71 1.94 1.34
CA THR A 41 2.04 1.15 0.15
C THR A 41 3.54 1.14 -0.09
N GLY A 42 4.09 -0.06 -0.20
CA GLY A 42 5.49 -0.24 -0.49
C GLY A 42 6.45 0.08 0.66
N THR A 43 5.99 0.67 1.76
CA THR A 43 6.80 0.90 2.96
C THR A 43 6.45 -0.11 4.05
N LEU A 44 5.23 -0.06 4.58
CA LEU A 44 4.73 -1.06 5.52
C LEU A 44 4.33 -2.34 4.81
N THR A 45 3.86 -2.26 3.58
CA THR A 45 3.44 -3.38 2.75
C THR A 45 4.48 -3.73 1.69
N GLU A 46 4.36 -4.92 1.08
CA GLU A 46 5.29 -5.41 0.07
C GLU A 46 5.14 -4.72 -1.30
N ASN A 47 4.09 -3.90 -1.50
CA ASN A 47 3.68 -3.36 -2.80
C ASN A 47 3.49 -4.47 -3.84
N ARG A 48 2.96 -5.57 -3.39
CA ARG A 48 2.72 -6.75 -4.20
C ARG A 48 1.29 -7.21 -3.97
N MET A 49 0.37 -6.69 -4.80
CA MET A 49 -1.02 -7.13 -4.74
C MET A 49 -1.10 -8.64 -4.94
N GLY A 50 -1.86 -9.30 -4.08
CA GLY A 50 -2.16 -10.72 -4.16
C GLY A 50 -3.64 -10.95 -3.88
N VAL A 51 -4.21 -12.03 -4.44
CA VAL A 51 -5.52 -12.51 -4.00
C VAL A 51 -5.32 -13.15 -2.62
N ALA A 52 -6.10 -12.72 -1.64
CA ALA A 52 -6.04 -13.20 -0.27
C ALA A 52 -7.24 -14.07 0.11
N ARG A 53 -8.39 -13.85 -0.53
CA ARG A 53 -9.62 -14.60 -0.29
C ARG A 53 -10.48 -14.65 -1.56
N LEU A 54 -11.14 -15.78 -1.76
CA LEU A 54 -12.17 -15.99 -2.76
C LEU A 54 -13.49 -16.37 -2.10
N VAL A 55 -14.61 -15.86 -2.61
CA VAL A 55 -15.96 -16.19 -2.16
C VAL A 55 -16.81 -16.51 -3.37
N LEU A 56 -17.41 -17.70 -3.41
CA LEU A 56 -18.30 -18.12 -4.49
C LEU A 56 -19.69 -17.47 -4.39
N ALA A 57 -20.47 -17.51 -5.46
CA ALA A 57 -21.83 -17.00 -5.48
C ALA A 57 -22.78 -17.68 -4.47
N ASN A 58 -22.49 -18.91 -4.07
CA ASN A 58 -23.25 -19.66 -3.04
C ASN A 58 -22.83 -19.31 -1.61
N GLY A 59 -21.74 -18.52 -1.43
CA GLY A 59 -21.21 -18.10 -0.14
C GLY A 59 -20.05 -18.94 0.40
N ASP A 60 -19.64 -20.00 -0.31
CA ASP A 60 -18.43 -20.76 0.07
C ASP A 60 -17.20 -19.89 -0.06
N GLU A 61 -16.27 -19.99 0.90
CA GLU A 61 -15.08 -19.17 0.94
C GLU A 61 -13.79 -19.99 1.00
N TRP A 62 -12.72 -19.45 0.43
CA TRP A 62 -11.37 -19.99 0.48
C TRP A 62 -10.36 -18.87 0.68
N ASP A 63 -9.55 -18.99 1.74
CA ASP A 63 -8.49 -18.03 2.14
C ASP A 63 -7.11 -18.38 1.56
N LEU A 64 -7.08 -19.17 0.50
CA LEU A 64 -5.90 -19.61 -0.24
C LEU A 64 -4.92 -20.48 0.60
N GLN A 65 -5.39 -21.05 1.70
CA GLN A 65 -4.58 -22.00 2.45
C GLN A 65 -4.78 -23.43 1.91
N GLY A 66 -3.68 -24.15 1.77
CA GLY A 66 -3.70 -25.53 1.30
C GLY A 66 -3.93 -25.67 -0.23
N VAL A 67 -4.46 -26.82 -0.62
CA VAL A 67 -4.80 -27.13 -2.01
C VAL A 67 -6.11 -26.44 -2.39
N MET A 68 -6.17 -25.89 -3.60
CA MET A 68 -7.39 -25.23 -4.08
C MET A 68 -8.56 -26.22 -4.17
N PRO A 69 -9.70 -25.92 -3.51
CA PRO A 69 -10.90 -26.73 -3.69
C PRO A 69 -11.40 -26.63 -5.13
N PRO A 70 -11.83 -27.77 -5.74
CA PRO A 70 -12.20 -27.80 -7.17
C PRO A 70 -13.30 -26.81 -7.56
N GLU A 71 -14.22 -26.49 -6.67
CA GLU A 71 -15.33 -25.55 -6.87
C GLU A 71 -14.85 -24.11 -7.18
N PHE A 72 -13.65 -23.72 -6.72
CA PHE A 72 -13.05 -22.41 -6.98
C PHE A 72 -12.38 -22.30 -8.35
N ALA A 73 -12.19 -23.42 -9.07
CA ALA A 73 -11.49 -23.42 -10.35
C ALA A 73 -12.12 -22.45 -11.38
N ALA A 74 -13.44 -22.39 -11.42
CA ALA A 74 -14.17 -21.48 -12.32
C ALA A 74 -13.94 -20.00 -11.96
N LEU A 75 -13.89 -19.67 -10.67
CA LEU A 75 -13.65 -18.30 -10.19
C LEU A 75 -12.21 -17.86 -10.50
N VAL A 76 -11.22 -18.73 -10.21
CA VAL A 76 -9.80 -18.49 -10.50
C VAL A 76 -9.58 -18.31 -12.01
N ALA A 77 -10.14 -19.20 -12.83
CA ALA A 77 -10.08 -19.10 -14.30
C ALA A 77 -10.71 -17.79 -14.81
N THR A 78 -11.88 -17.41 -14.26
CA THR A 78 -12.54 -16.15 -14.63
C THR A 78 -11.68 -14.94 -14.26
N GLY A 79 -11.07 -14.94 -13.09
CA GLY A 79 -10.17 -13.87 -12.66
C GLY A 79 -8.98 -13.67 -13.60
N LYS A 80 -8.33 -14.76 -14.00
CA LYS A 80 -7.23 -14.72 -14.99
C LYS A 80 -7.71 -14.25 -16.34
N LEU A 81 -8.79 -14.81 -16.86
CA LEU A 81 -9.33 -14.45 -18.19
C LEU A 81 -9.87 -13.01 -18.25
N ALA A 82 -10.30 -12.46 -17.12
CA ALA A 82 -10.67 -11.05 -17.00
C ALA A 82 -9.47 -10.11 -16.78
N SER A 83 -8.23 -10.63 -16.77
CA SER A 83 -7.02 -9.85 -16.57
C SER A 83 -6.26 -9.68 -17.88
N ALA A 84 -5.60 -8.53 -18.07
CA ALA A 84 -4.84 -8.25 -19.29
C ALA A 84 -3.74 -9.30 -19.52
N PRO A 85 -3.52 -9.75 -20.77
CA PRO A 85 -2.42 -10.68 -21.08
C PRO A 85 -1.05 -10.05 -20.82
N ASP A 86 -0.89 -8.78 -21.22
CA ASP A 86 0.32 -7.98 -20.96
C ASP A 86 0.16 -7.30 -19.59
N VAL A 87 0.73 -7.93 -18.59
CA VAL A 87 0.44 -7.61 -17.18
C VAL A 87 1.26 -6.41 -16.71
N ILE A 88 0.63 -5.24 -16.67
CA ILE A 88 1.18 -4.03 -16.05
C ILE A 88 0.51 -3.76 -14.69
N ASP A 89 -0.79 -4.03 -14.59
CA ASP A 89 -1.57 -3.79 -13.38
C ASP A 89 -1.27 -4.85 -12.29
N PRO A 90 -0.95 -4.45 -11.05
CA PRO A 90 -0.67 -5.39 -9.95
C PRO A 90 -1.83 -6.33 -9.61
N MET A 91 -3.09 -5.91 -9.82
CA MET A 91 -4.25 -6.76 -9.58
C MET A 91 -4.37 -7.85 -10.66
N ASP A 92 -4.06 -7.52 -11.93
CA ASP A 92 -4.02 -8.50 -13.01
C ASP A 92 -2.96 -9.55 -12.74
N LEU A 93 -1.78 -9.12 -12.32
CA LEU A 93 -0.67 -10.00 -11.93
C LEU A 93 -1.06 -10.93 -10.76
N ALA A 94 -1.88 -10.45 -9.82
CA ALA A 94 -2.37 -11.27 -8.72
C ALA A 94 -3.20 -12.46 -9.21
N PHE A 95 -4.11 -12.25 -10.18
CA PHE A 95 -4.91 -13.32 -10.76
C PHE A 95 -4.08 -14.28 -11.63
N HIS A 96 -3.10 -13.78 -12.36
CA HIS A 96 -2.18 -14.62 -13.14
C HIS A 96 -1.41 -15.58 -12.23
N ARG A 97 -0.80 -15.04 -11.16
CA ARG A 97 -0.07 -15.83 -10.15
C ARG A 97 -0.96 -16.86 -9.45
N LEU A 98 -2.18 -16.44 -9.09
CA LEU A 98 -3.12 -17.36 -8.46
C LEU A 98 -3.44 -18.54 -9.36
N HIS A 99 -3.73 -18.29 -10.65
CA HIS A 99 -4.01 -19.36 -11.60
C HIS A 99 -2.82 -20.31 -11.78
N GLU A 100 -1.60 -19.79 -11.86
CA GLU A 100 -0.37 -20.59 -12.00
C GLU A 100 -0.13 -21.47 -10.77
N THR A 101 -0.30 -20.92 -9.57
CA THR A 101 -0.09 -21.66 -8.31
C THR A 101 -1.22 -22.66 -8.01
N ALA A 102 -2.45 -22.35 -8.41
CA ALA A 102 -3.61 -23.21 -8.19
C ALA A 102 -3.70 -24.39 -9.19
N GLY A 103 -2.90 -24.38 -10.26
CA GLY A 103 -2.90 -25.49 -11.22
C GLY A 103 -4.22 -25.66 -11.98
N SER A 104 -5.00 -24.57 -12.12
CA SER A 104 -6.33 -24.62 -12.75
C SER A 104 -6.19 -24.73 -14.26
N GLY A 105 -6.41 -25.89 -14.80
CA GLY A 105 -6.68 -26.28 -16.20
C GLY A 105 -6.20 -25.40 -17.38
N LYS A 106 -6.30 -25.91 -18.58
CA LYS A 106 -5.94 -25.18 -19.80
C LYS A 106 -7.00 -24.14 -20.13
N LEU A 107 -6.61 -22.86 -20.28
CA LEU A 107 -7.50 -21.74 -20.63
C LEU A 107 -7.44 -21.45 -22.14
N PRO A 108 -8.46 -20.77 -22.71
CA PRO A 108 -8.40 -20.28 -24.09
C PRO A 108 -7.29 -19.22 -24.21
N GLU A 109 -6.55 -19.29 -25.33
CA GLU A 109 -5.37 -18.46 -25.57
C GLU A 109 -5.64 -17.28 -26.52
N LYS A 110 -6.67 -17.40 -27.38
CA LYS A 110 -6.95 -16.40 -28.40
C LYS A 110 -7.91 -15.34 -27.88
N LEU A 111 -7.39 -14.16 -27.58
CA LEU A 111 -8.18 -12.97 -27.28
C LEU A 111 -8.90 -12.49 -28.55
N VAL A 112 -10.21 -12.25 -28.45
CA VAL A 112 -11.06 -11.76 -29.56
C VAL A 112 -11.35 -10.28 -29.39
N ARG A 113 -11.69 -9.86 -28.16
CA ARG A 113 -12.02 -8.47 -27.83
C ARG A 113 -11.68 -8.16 -26.40
N ALA A 114 -11.17 -6.94 -26.15
CA ALA A 114 -11.00 -6.37 -24.81
C ALA A 114 -11.99 -5.24 -24.60
N TYR A 115 -12.58 -5.18 -23.41
CA TYR A 115 -13.47 -4.13 -22.94
C TYR A 115 -12.76 -3.38 -21.82
N GLY A 116 -12.30 -2.16 -22.13
CA GLY A 116 -11.57 -1.31 -21.17
C GLY A 116 -12.47 -0.72 -20.09
N LEU A 117 -11.86 -0.26 -19.00
CA LEU A 117 -12.54 0.49 -17.93
C LEU A 117 -13.12 1.81 -18.48
N ARG A 118 -14.36 2.10 -18.10
CA ARG A 118 -15.05 3.35 -18.40
C ARG A 118 -15.42 4.05 -17.10
N ARG A 119 -15.50 5.39 -17.13
CA ARG A 119 -15.87 6.19 -15.94
C ARG A 119 -17.28 5.91 -15.43
N ASP A 120 -18.20 5.62 -16.36
CA ASP A 120 -19.61 5.29 -16.09
C ASP A 120 -19.83 3.82 -15.72
N LEU A 121 -18.88 2.93 -16.00
CA LEU A 121 -18.96 1.50 -15.72
C LEU A 121 -17.58 0.95 -15.30
N LEU A 122 -17.39 0.77 -14.01
CA LEU A 122 -16.13 0.30 -13.42
C LEU A 122 -15.96 -1.23 -13.56
N VAL A 123 -16.00 -1.71 -14.80
CA VAL A 123 -15.83 -3.11 -15.17
C VAL A 123 -14.82 -3.21 -16.31
N PHE A 124 -13.88 -4.13 -16.15
CA PHE A 124 -12.95 -4.54 -17.19
C PHE A 124 -13.31 -5.97 -17.62
N GLY A 125 -13.27 -6.26 -18.91
CA GLY A 125 -13.60 -7.58 -19.41
C GLY A 125 -12.85 -7.96 -20.68
N GLN A 126 -12.76 -9.27 -20.92
CA GLN A 126 -12.11 -9.84 -22.10
C GLN A 126 -12.91 -11.01 -22.67
N ALA A 127 -13.00 -11.06 -23.97
CA ALA A 127 -13.65 -12.12 -24.72
C ALA A 127 -12.56 -13.03 -25.38
N TRP A 128 -12.65 -14.31 -25.12
CA TRP A 128 -11.70 -15.32 -25.56
C TRP A 128 -12.38 -16.33 -26.48
N ALA A 129 -11.74 -16.65 -27.58
CA ALA A 129 -12.28 -17.66 -28.53
C ALA A 129 -12.27 -19.05 -27.87
N ILE A 130 -13.41 -19.73 -27.93
CA ILE A 130 -13.54 -21.14 -27.55
C ILE A 130 -14.07 -21.96 -28.73
N PRO A 131 -13.99 -23.32 -28.69
CA PRO A 131 -14.45 -24.16 -29.78
C PRO A 131 -15.89 -23.86 -30.23
N LYS A 132 -16.21 -24.28 -31.46
CA LYS A 132 -17.54 -24.14 -32.12
C LYS A 132 -17.94 -22.70 -32.43
N GLY A 133 -17.00 -21.77 -32.57
CA GLY A 133 -17.30 -20.36 -32.91
C GLY A 133 -17.94 -19.57 -31.78
N ALA A 134 -17.81 -20.03 -30.54
CA ALA A 134 -18.23 -19.32 -29.34
C ALA A 134 -17.10 -18.47 -28.75
N ALA A 135 -17.47 -17.56 -27.86
CA ALA A 135 -16.55 -16.77 -27.03
C ALA A 135 -16.94 -16.88 -25.57
N LEU A 136 -15.93 -17.06 -24.72
CA LEU A 136 -16.05 -16.92 -23.27
C LEU A 136 -15.65 -15.49 -22.91
N VAL A 137 -16.59 -14.72 -22.37
CA VAL A 137 -16.36 -13.37 -21.88
C VAL A 137 -16.21 -13.43 -20.37
N ALA A 138 -15.06 -13.01 -19.86
CA ALA A 138 -14.77 -12.88 -18.44
C ALA A 138 -14.70 -11.40 -18.07
N ALA A 139 -15.29 -11.04 -16.94
CA ALA A 139 -15.34 -9.66 -16.44
C ALA A 139 -14.97 -9.60 -14.96
N LYS A 140 -14.31 -8.52 -14.57
CA LYS A 140 -14.04 -8.14 -13.18
C LYS A 140 -14.26 -6.65 -12.98
N GLY A 141 -14.69 -6.27 -11.79
CA GLY A 141 -14.94 -4.86 -11.51
C GLY A 141 -15.49 -4.59 -10.13
N ALA A 142 -15.97 -3.37 -9.95
CA ALA A 142 -16.63 -2.97 -8.73
C ALA A 142 -17.88 -3.87 -8.46
N PRO A 143 -18.05 -4.36 -7.23
CA PRO A 143 -19.12 -5.31 -6.90
C PRO A 143 -20.52 -4.84 -7.34
N GLU A 144 -20.82 -3.56 -7.13
CA GLU A 144 -22.10 -2.94 -7.53
C GLU A 144 -22.29 -2.91 -9.05
N ALA A 145 -21.21 -2.68 -9.81
CA ALA A 145 -21.26 -2.67 -11.27
C ALA A 145 -21.48 -4.08 -11.83
N ILE A 146 -20.76 -5.07 -11.33
CA ILE A 146 -20.95 -6.48 -11.70
C ILE A 146 -22.34 -6.98 -11.30
N ALA A 147 -22.83 -6.65 -10.10
CA ALA A 147 -24.17 -6.99 -9.65
C ALA A 147 -25.26 -6.43 -10.60
N SER A 148 -25.01 -5.25 -11.16
CA SER A 148 -25.89 -4.64 -12.16
C SER A 148 -25.86 -5.39 -13.48
N LEU A 149 -24.69 -5.71 -14.01
CA LEU A 149 -24.51 -6.48 -15.25
C LEU A 149 -25.08 -7.89 -15.18
N CYS A 150 -25.02 -8.52 -14.01
CA CYS A 150 -25.58 -9.86 -13.76
C CYS A 150 -27.09 -9.81 -13.47
N GLY A 151 -27.71 -8.63 -13.33
CA GLY A 151 -29.13 -8.51 -13.04
C GLY A 151 -29.52 -9.09 -11.68
N LEU A 152 -28.62 -9.03 -10.67
CA LEU A 152 -28.89 -9.62 -9.36
C LEU A 152 -30.11 -8.99 -8.70
N SER A 153 -30.95 -9.81 -8.08
CA SER A 153 -32.10 -9.40 -7.30
C SER A 153 -31.70 -8.56 -6.07
N LYS A 154 -32.65 -7.85 -5.47
CA LYS A 154 -32.41 -7.08 -4.24
C LYS A 154 -31.84 -7.93 -3.09
N GLY A 155 -32.32 -9.16 -2.96
CA GLY A 155 -31.83 -10.08 -1.93
C GLY A 155 -30.37 -10.53 -2.17
N GLU A 156 -30.03 -10.87 -3.41
CA GLU A 156 -28.66 -11.23 -3.80
C GLU A 156 -27.69 -10.05 -3.66
N ARG A 157 -28.10 -8.84 -4.07
CA ARG A 157 -27.30 -7.63 -3.88
C ARG A 157 -27.01 -7.34 -2.41
N ARG A 158 -27.99 -7.57 -1.52
CA ARG A 158 -27.79 -7.39 -0.09
C ARG A 158 -26.74 -8.37 0.43
N LYS A 159 -26.85 -9.66 0.12
CA LYS A 159 -25.85 -10.66 0.50
C LYS A 159 -24.45 -10.32 -0.01
N LEU A 160 -24.36 -9.89 -1.27
CA LEU A 160 -23.10 -9.46 -1.88
C LEU A 160 -22.51 -8.26 -1.13
N ASN A 161 -23.31 -7.23 -0.81
CA ASN A 161 -22.84 -6.06 -0.08
C ASN A 161 -22.39 -6.40 1.34
N ASP A 162 -23.14 -7.25 2.07
CA ASP A 162 -22.77 -7.70 3.41
C ASP A 162 -21.39 -8.41 3.38
N GLU A 163 -21.15 -9.21 2.34
CA GLU A 163 -19.88 -9.91 2.14
C GLU A 163 -18.74 -8.94 1.76
N VAL A 164 -19.00 -8.00 0.85
CA VAL A 164 -18.05 -6.95 0.47
C VAL A 164 -17.64 -6.14 1.70
N ASP A 165 -18.61 -5.75 2.54
CA ASP A 165 -18.35 -4.98 3.76
C ASP A 165 -17.54 -5.80 4.77
N ARG A 166 -17.78 -7.13 4.86
CA ARG A 166 -17.00 -8.03 5.71
C ARG A 166 -15.53 -8.07 5.26
N MET A 167 -15.30 -8.32 3.97
CA MET A 167 -13.96 -8.38 3.40
C MET A 167 -13.23 -7.02 3.47
N ALA A 168 -13.94 -5.91 3.25
CA ALA A 168 -13.38 -4.57 3.33
C ALA A 168 -12.95 -4.22 4.77
N ARG A 169 -13.72 -4.64 5.79
CA ARG A 169 -13.32 -4.47 7.21
C ARG A 169 -12.04 -5.24 7.57
N GLU A 170 -11.73 -6.31 6.85
CA GLU A 170 -10.47 -7.05 6.98
C GLU A 170 -9.31 -6.39 6.19
N GLY A 171 -9.55 -5.28 5.51
CA GLY A 171 -8.56 -4.53 4.75
C GLY A 171 -8.37 -5.02 3.32
N LEU A 172 -9.28 -5.87 2.81
CA LEU A 172 -9.22 -6.38 1.45
C LEU A 172 -9.84 -5.40 0.45
N ARG A 173 -9.23 -5.27 -0.72
CA ARG A 173 -9.84 -4.64 -1.88
C ARG A 173 -10.68 -5.68 -2.61
N VAL A 174 -11.99 -5.49 -2.65
CA VAL A 174 -12.90 -6.48 -3.20
C VAL A 174 -13.21 -6.19 -4.67
N LEU A 175 -13.06 -7.20 -5.51
CA LEU A 175 -13.53 -7.23 -6.89
C LEU A 175 -14.56 -8.35 -7.04
N ALA A 176 -15.62 -8.07 -7.78
CA ALA A 176 -16.55 -9.08 -8.23
C ALA A 176 -16.16 -9.62 -9.62
N LEU A 177 -16.45 -10.89 -9.85
CA LEU A 177 -16.14 -11.60 -11.09
C LEU A 177 -17.42 -12.18 -11.70
N ALA A 178 -17.49 -12.08 -13.02
CA ALA A 178 -18.60 -12.57 -13.79
C ALA A 178 -18.12 -13.16 -15.13
N ARG A 179 -18.91 -14.04 -15.71
CA ARG A 179 -18.60 -14.64 -17.01
C ARG A 179 -19.86 -14.80 -17.85
N CYS A 180 -19.66 -14.92 -19.14
CA CYS A 180 -20.71 -15.24 -20.09
C CYS A 180 -20.14 -16.05 -21.25
N THR A 181 -20.91 -16.99 -21.79
CA THR A 181 -20.59 -17.65 -23.06
C THR A 181 -21.56 -17.17 -24.11
N THR A 182 -21.02 -16.66 -25.22
CA THR A 182 -21.82 -16.11 -26.32
C THR A 182 -21.23 -16.50 -27.68
N SER A 183 -21.91 -16.18 -28.78
CA SER A 183 -21.34 -16.37 -30.12
C SER A 183 -20.24 -15.36 -30.39
N ASN A 184 -19.11 -15.83 -30.94
CA ASN A 184 -17.99 -14.97 -31.32
C ASN A 184 -18.36 -13.92 -32.40
N LYS A 185 -19.40 -14.21 -33.21
CA LYS A 185 -19.90 -13.31 -34.27
C LYS A 185 -20.81 -12.20 -33.77
N SER A 186 -21.31 -12.29 -32.53
CA SER A 186 -22.30 -11.37 -31.96
C SER A 186 -21.81 -10.68 -30.68
N LEU A 187 -20.50 -10.46 -30.57
CA LEU A 187 -19.95 -9.71 -29.44
C LEU A 187 -20.34 -8.24 -29.52
N PRO A 188 -21.10 -7.70 -28.51
CA PRO A 188 -21.50 -6.31 -28.49
C PRO A 188 -20.29 -5.37 -28.41
N ASP A 189 -20.50 -4.11 -28.80
CA ASP A 189 -19.44 -3.09 -28.72
C ASP A 189 -19.19 -2.64 -27.30
N THR A 190 -20.18 -2.72 -26.42
CA THR A 190 -20.04 -2.38 -25.00
C THR A 190 -20.28 -3.60 -24.12
N ILE A 191 -19.51 -3.69 -23.04
CA ILE A 191 -19.64 -4.76 -22.05
C ILE A 191 -20.98 -4.69 -21.31
N GLY A 192 -21.64 -3.51 -21.27
CA GLY A 192 -22.95 -3.29 -20.65
C GLY A 192 -24.09 -4.04 -21.33
N ASP A 193 -23.93 -4.39 -22.60
CA ASP A 193 -24.95 -5.11 -23.38
C ASP A 193 -24.85 -6.63 -23.23
N ILE A 194 -23.89 -7.12 -22.48
CA ILE A 194 -23.67 -8.55 -22.22
C ILE A 194 -24.36 -8.93 -20.92
N LYS A 195 -25.18 -9.99 -20.96
CA LYS A 195 -25.72 -10.60 -19.73
C LYS A 195 -24.72 -11.56 -19.15
N PHE A 196 -24.26 -11.26 -17.95
CA PHE A 196 -23.30 -12.06 -17.24
C PHE A 196 -23.93 -12.96 -16.18
N GLU A 197 -23.26 -14.08 -15.92
CA GLU A 197 -23.45 -14.92 -14.75
C GLU A 197 -22.47 -14.49 -13.66
N TYR A 198 -22.97 -14.20 -12.46
CA TYR A 198 -22.13 -13.87 -11.30
C TYR A 198 -21.40 -15.13 -10.82
N VAL A 199 -20.08 -15.05 -10.69
CA VAL A 199 -19.25 -16.20 -10.27
C VAL A 199 -18.82 -16.09 -8.81
N GLY A 200 -18.51 -14.88 -8.34
CA GLY A 200 -18.06 -14.68 -6.96
C GLY A 200 -17.26 -13.40 -6.75
N LEU A 201 -16.66 -13.30 -5.57
CA LEU A 201 -15.80 -12.21 -5.14
C LEU A 201 -14.35 -12.65 -5.00
N ALA A 202 -13.44 -11.73 -5.26
CA ALA A 202 -12.03 -11.86 -4.94
C ALA A 202 -11.59 -10.68 -4.06
N GLY A 203 -11.07 -10.98 -2.88
CA GLY A 203 -10.43 -10.03 -1.99
C GLY A 203 -8.95 -9.98 -2.24
N LEU A 204 -8.46 -8.81 -2.61
CA LEU A 204 -7.05 -8.58 -2.86
C LEU A 204 -6.44 -7.77 -1.70
N ALA A 205 -5.23 -8.14 -1.33
CA ALA A 205 -4.44 -7.43 -0.34
C ALA A 205 -3.02 -7.16 -0.86
N ASP A 206 -2.46 -6.06 -0.40
CA ASP A 206 -1.02 -5.84 -0.43
C ASP A 206 -0.51 -6.25 0.95
N PRO A 207 0.16 -7.41 1.09
CA PRO A 207 0.49 -7.96 2.39
C PRO A 207 1.46 -7.08 3.15
N LEU A 208 1.28 -7.04 4.46
CA LEU A 208 2.22 -6.39 5.35
C LEU A 208 3.58 -7.08 5.28
N ARG A 209 4.66 -6.32 5.27
CA ARG A 209 6.01 -6.88 5.38
C ARG A 209 6.16 -7.63 6.71
N LYS A 210 6.82 -8.77 6.69
CA LYS A 210 7.08 -9.57 7.89
C LYS A 210 7.82 -8.77 8.99
N SER A 211 8.65 -7.81 8.57
CA SER A 211 9.41 -6.92 9.46
C SER A 211 8.59 -5.75 10.01
N ALA A 212 7.43 -5.40 9.43
CA ALA A 212 6.72 -4.16 9.73
C ALA A 212 6.30 -4.08 11.21
N ARG A 213 5.64 -5.11 11.73
CA ARG A 213 5.18 -5.11 13.13
C ARG A 213 6.33 -5.00 14.14
N SER A 214 7.39 -5.81 13.95
CA SER A 214 8.57 -5.76 14.84
C SER A 214 9.26 -4.41 14.77
N ALA A 215 9.33 -3.78 13.61
CA ALA A 215 9.93 -2.47 13.42
C ALA A 215 9.08 -1.34 14.06
N VAL A 216 7.74 -1.41 13.96
CA VAL A 216 6.84 -0.48 14.67
C VAL A 216 7.01 -0.61 16.20
N ASP A 217 7.07 -1.84 16.72
CA ASP A 217 7.31 -2.09 18.15
C ASP A 217 8.68 -1.57 18.60
N GLU A 218 9.69 -1.65 17.75
CA GLU A 218 11.01 -1.11 18.03
C GLU A 218 11.02 0.43 18.03
N CYS A 219 10.31 1.07 17.08
CA CYS A 219 10.10 2.52 17.09
C CYS A 219 9.47 2.96 18.41
N ARG A 220 8.38 2.29 18.83
CA ARG A 220 7.66 2.60 20.07
C ARG A 220 8.57 2.48 21.29
N ARG A 221 9.34 1.40 21.40
CA ARG A 221 10.34 1.21 22.47
C ARG A 221 11.42 2.27 22.47
N ALA A 222 11.72 2.81 21.30
CA ALA A 222 12.65 3.91 21.13
C ALA A 222 12.02 5.30 21.39
N GLY A 223 10.76 5.37 21.80
CA GLY A 223 10.03 6.64 22.02
C GLY A 223 9.71 7.38 20.71
N ILE A 224 9.65 6.67 19.57
CA ILE A 224 9.28 7.23 18.28
C ILE A 224 7.83 6.86 17.99
N ARG A 225 7.01 7.84 17.80
CA ARG A 225 5.61 7.68 17.40
C ARG A 225 5.55 7.37 15.91
N VAL A 226 4.91 6.26 15.53
CA VAL A 226 4.68 5.92 14.12
C VAL A 226 3.32 6.43 13.70
N VAL A 227 3.27 7.17 12.60
CA VAL A 227 2.07 7.75 12.00
C VAL A 227 1.93 7.23 10.58
N MET A 228 0.87 6.49 10.28
CA MET A 228 0.57 6.01 8.95
C MET A 228 -0.25 7.02 8.16
N ILE A 229 0.19 7.37 6.97
CA ILE A 229 -0.47 8.31 6.06
C ILE A 229 -0.71 7.59 4.73
N THR A 230 -1.98 7.44 4.33
CA THR A 230 -2.34 6.67 3.13
C THR A 230 -3.47 7.30 2.31
N GLY A 231 -3.52 7.00 1.01
CA GLY A 231 -4.64 7.32 0.13
C GLY A 231 -5.82 6.34 0.25
N ASP A 232 -5.69 5.25 1.02
CA ASP A 232 -6.71 4.21 1.16
C ASP A 232 -7.95 4.69 1.93
N TYR A 233 -9.01 3.89 1.88
CA TYR A 233 -10.21 4.08 2.70
C TYR A 233 -9.90 3.93 4.19
N PRO A 234 -10.65 4.63 5.08
CA PRO A 234 -10.42 4.62 6.52
C PRO A 234 -10.42 3.21 7.14
N GLU A 235 -11.34 2.36 6.72
CA GLU A 235 -11.48 0.97 7.21
C GLU A 235 -10.25 0.13 6.86
N THR A 236 -9.79 0.22 5.61
CA THR A 236 -8.57 -0.45 5.15
C THR A 236 -7.34 0.07 5.89
N ALA A 237 -7.24 1.39 6.06
CA ALA A 237 -6.14 2.02 6.79
C ALA A 237 -6.11 1.56 8.26
N ARG A 238 -7.27 1.51 8.91
CA ARG A 238 -7.42 1.02 10.29
C ARG A 238 -6.98 -0.42 10.44
N ALA A 239 -7.44 -1.30 9.53
CA ALA A 239 -7.10 -2.73 9.56
C ALA A 239 -5.59 -2.96 9.40
N ILE A 240 -4.96 -2.30 8.44
CA ILE A 240 -3.52 -2.41 8.20
C ILE A 240 -2.71 -1.83 9.37
N ALA A 241 -3.11 -0.68 9.92
CA ALA A 241 -2.47 -0.08 11.08
C ALA A 241 -2.51 -1.02 12.30
N ALA A 242 -3.67 -1.62 12.58
CA ALA A 242 -3.83 -2.59 13.66
C ALA A 242 -2.93 -3.82 13.47
N GLN A 243 -2.86 -4.37 12.25
CA GLN A 243 -1.95 -5.49 11.92
C GLN A 243 -0.49 -5.10 12.11
N ALA A 244 -0.10 -3.88 11.73
CA ALA A 244 1.25 -3.34 11.93
C ALA A 244 1.55 -2.99 13.39
N GLY A 245 0.57 -3.01 14.30
CA GLY A 245 0.72 -2.61 15.70
C GLY A 245 0.74 -1.10 15.90
N ILE A 246 0.25 -0.32 14.93
CA ILE A 246 0.03 1.14 15.06
C ILE A 246 -1.33 1.35 15.71
N GLU A 247 -1.41 2.28 16.68
CA GLU A 247 -2.67 2.65 17.30
C GLU A 247 -3.64 3.19 16.26
N SER A 248 -4.84 2.63 16.18
CA SER A 248 -5.81 2.89 15.10
C SER A 248 -7.24 3.17 15.62
N ALA A 249 -7.38 3.56 16.88
CA ALA A 249 -8.67 3.89 17.48
C ALA A 249 -9.31 5.09 16.75
N GLU A 250 -8.51 6.11 16.44
CA GLU A 250 -8.92 7.28 15.66
C GLU A 250 -8.29 7.21 14.25
N VAL A 251 -9.08 7.51 13.23
CA VAL A 251 -8.63 7.67 11.85
C VAL A 251 -9.19 8.99 11.34
N ILE A 252 -8.29 9.88 10.92
CA ILE A 252 -8.67 11.18 10.35
C ILE A 252 -8.55 11.11 8.83
N THR A 253 -9.57 11.61 8.14
CA THR A 253 -9.63 11.62 6.67
C THR A 253 -9.13 12.94 6.07
N GLY A 254 -8.75 12.90 4.79
CA GLY A 254 -8.38 14.12 4.05
C GLY A 254 -9.47 15.18 4.06
N SER A 255 -10.76 14.78 3.97
CA SER A 255 -11.89 15.70 4.03
C SER A 255 -12.07 16.37 5.40
N GLU A 256 -11.65 15.73 6.48
CA GLU A 256 -11.61 16.34 7.81
C GLU A 256 -10.43 17.31 7.95
N ILE A 257 -9.25 16.93 7.42
CA ILE A 257 -8.08 17.82 7.38
C ILE A 257 -8.39 19.14 6.66
N ASP A 258 -9.17 19.10 5.58
CA ASP A 258 -9.53 20.30 4.83
C ASP A 258 -10.44 21.26 5.61
N ARG A 259 -11.14 20.76 6.65
CA ARG A 259 -11.99 21.57 7.55
C ARG A 259 -11.21 22.17 8.73
N TYR A 260 -10.05 21.63 9.04
CA TYR A 260 -9.22 22.11 10.15
C TYR A 260 -8.38 23.32 9.71
N ASP A 261 -8.32 24.34 10.55
CA ASP A 261 -7.24 25.31 10.48
C ASP A 261 -5.91 24.65 10.94
N ASP A 262 -4.82 25.37 10.81
CA ASP A 262 -3.50 24.81 11.11
C ASP A 262 -3.30 24.51 12.59
N GLN A 263 -3.95 25.26 13.50
CA GLN A 263 -3.89 25.02 14.93
C GLN A 263 -4.69 23.76 15.34
N ALA A 264 -5.90 23.60 14.81
CA ALA A 264 -6.71 22.42 15.04
C ALA A 264 -6.04 21.18 14.43
N LEU A 265 -5.51 21.28 13.21
CA LEU A 265 -4.78 20.18 12.59
C LEU A 265 -3.57 19.76 13.42
N ALA A 266 -2.80 20.69 13.94
CA ALA A 266 -1.65 20.41 14.80
C ALA A 266 -2.05 19.67 16.09
N ALA A 267 -3.14 20.12 16.75
CA ALA A 267 -3.67 19.46 17.93
C ALA A 267 -4.15 18.02 17.69
N HIS A 268 -4.78 17.77 16.53
CA HIS A 268 -5.20 16.43 16.13
C HIS A 268 -4.01 15.54 15.71
N ALA A 269 -3.03 16.10 14.98
CA ALA A 269 -1.88 15.37 14.47
C ALA A 269 -0.99 14.78 15.59
N VAL A 270 -0.96 15.40 16.78
CA VAL A 270 -0.22 14.88 17.94
C VAL A 270 -0.85 13.59 18.48
N ARG A 271 -2.15 13.41 18.39
CA ARG A 271 -2.89 12.29 18.99
C ARG A 271 -3.25 11.20 18.01
N CYS A 272 -3.52 11.55 16.74
CA CYS A 272 -3.91 10.61 15.71
C CYS A 272 -2.68 9.94 15.10
N HIS A 273 -2.77 8.62 14.89
CA HIS A 273 -1.70 7.81 14.29
C HIS A 273 -2.04 7.30 12.89
N VAL A 274 -3.27 7.50 12.43
CA VAL A 274 -3.72 6.99 11.12
C VAL A 274 -4.47 8.09 10.35
N PHE A 275 -3.94 8.42 9.19
CA PHE A 275 -4.54 9.39 8.28
C PHE A 275 -4.87 8.72 6.95
N ALA A 276 -6.15 8.76 6.54
CA ALA A 276 -6.70 8.04 5.39
C ALA A 276 -7.23 9.00 4.31
N ARG A 277 -7.26 8.57 3.05
CA ARG A 277 -7.71 9.38 1.90
C ARG A 277 -6.93 10.70 1.75
N ILE A 278 -5.64 10.65 2.03
CA ILE A 278 -4.78 11.83 2.08
C ILE A 278 -4.20 12.13 0.70
N SER A 279 -4.37 13.37 0.25
CA SER A 279 -3.74 13.91 -0.94
C SER A 279 -2.29 14.35 -0.67
N PRO A 280 -1.45 14.53 -1.71
CA PRO A 280 -0.07 15.00 -1.55
C PRO A 280 0.05 16.33 -0.80
N MET A 281 -0.86 17.28 -1.04
CA MET A 281 -0.86 18.56 -0.33
C MET A 281 -1.21 18.42 1.14
N GLN A 282 -2.12 17.51 1.48
CA GLN A 282 -2.47 17.22 2.87
C GLN A 282 -1.33 16.50 3.61
N LYS A 283 -0.55 15.62 2.92
CA LYS A 283 0.70 15.06 3.48
C LYS A 283 1.67 16.16 3.90
N LEU A 284 1.85 17.16 3.05
CA LEU A 284 2.71 18.32 3.37
C LEU A 284 2.20 19.11 4.57
N ARG A 285 0.88 19.39 4.64
CA ARG A 285 0.26 20.07 5.79
C ARG A 285 0.43 19.31 7.09
N LEU A 286 0.28 17.98 7.07
CA LEU A 286 0.49 17.12 8.24
C LEU A 286 1.94 17.18 8.75
N VAL A 287 2.91 17.08 7.85
CA VAL A 287 4.34 17.21 8.21
C VAL A 287 4.60 18.58 8.84
N SER A 288 4.05 19.66 8.29
CA SER A 288 4.21 21.02 8.84
C SER A 288 3.52 21.16 10.20
N ALA A 289 2.33 20.59 10.35
CA ALA A 289 1.58 20.59 11.62
C ALA A 289 2.34 19.87 12.75
N LEU A 290 2.92 18.69 12.46
CA LEU A 290 3.74 17.96 13.44
C LEU A 290 5.01 18.76 13.83
N LYS A 291 5.67 19.37 12.85
CA LYS A 291 6.86 20.22 13.11
C LYS A 291 6.53 21.42 13.99
N SER A 292 5.36 22.06 13.81
CA SER A 292 4.95 23.21 14.61
C SER A 292 4.72 22.86 16.09
N GLN A 293 4.52 21.58 16.40
CA GLN A 293 4.40 21.08 17.78
C GLN A 293 5.75 20.68 18.41
N GLY A 294 6.87 20.95 17.72
CA GLY A 294 8.21 20.62 18.21
C GLY A 294 8.67 19.20 17.89
N ASP A 295 7.89 18.44 17.14
CA ASP A 295 8.29 17.09 16.70
C ASP A 295 9.44 17.14 15.70
N VAL A 296 10.42 16.24 15.87
CA VAL A 296 11.43 15.95 14.86
C VAL A 296 10.88 14.88 13.92
N VAL A 297 10.38 15.32 12.78
CA VAL A 297 9.61 14.49 11.85
C VAL A 297 10.51 13.81 10.82
N ALA A 298 10.49 12.47 10.79
CA ALA A 298 10.93 11.66 9.68
C ALA A 298 9.72 11.31 8.78
N MET A 299 9.87 11.39 7.46
CA MET A 299 8.82 11.09 6.49
C MET A 299 9.34 10.11 5.44
N THR A 300 8.62 9.01 5.21
CA THR A 300 8.92 8.07 4.11
C THR A 300 8.04 8.35 2.90
N GLY A 301 8.58 8.05 1.71
CA GLY A 301 7.81 8.12 0.46
C GLY A 301 8.58 7.49 -0.69
N ASP A 302 7.88 7.10 -1.76
CA ASP A 302 8.47 6.46 -2.94
C ASP A 302 8.10 7.16 -4.25
N GLY A 303 7.06 7.99 -4.25
CA GLY A 303 6.51 8.64 -5.43
C GLY A 303 6.91 10.09 -5.62
N VAL A 304 6.68 10.60 -6.82
CA VAL A 304 6.81 12.03 -7.16
C VAL A 304 5.92 12.89 -6.26
N ASN A 305 4.76 12.36 -5.90
CA ASN A 305 3.76 13.02 -5.06
C ASN A 305 4.22 13.21 -3.60
N ASP A 306 5.23 12.45 -3.16
CA ASP A 306 5.77 12.54 -1.80
C ASP A 306 6.92 13.55 -1.68
N ALA A 307 7.51 13.96 -2.81
CA ALA A 307 8.67 14.82 -2.82
C ALA A 307 8.52 16.12 -2.00
N PRO A 308 7.36 16.84 -2.04
CA PRO A 308 7.16 18.02 -1.21
C PRO A 308 7.20 17.70 0.29
N SER A 309 6.56 16.63 0.74
CA SER A 309 6.54 16.21 2.15
C SER A 309 7.89 15.66 2.63
N LEU A 310 8.62 14.92 1.75
CA LEU A 310 9.99 14.46 2.01
C LEU A 310 10.95 15.63 2.22
N LYS A 311 10.84 16.68 1.40
CA LYS A 311 11.66 17.88 1.49
C LYS A 311 11.31 18.74 2.71
N ALA A 312 10.05 18.79 3.10
CA ALA A 312 9.56 19.56 4.25
C ALA A 312 9.88 18.91 5.61
N ALA A 313 9.99 17.60 5.67
CA ALA A 313 10.36 16.87 6.87
C ALA A 313 11.79 17.21 7.32
N HIS A 314 12.10 16.97 8.61
CA HIS A 314 13.49 17.06 9.10
C HIS A 314 14.36 15.97 8.45
N ILE A 315 13.75 14.78 8.26
CA ILE A 315 14.39 13.64 7.64
C ILE A 315 13.45 13.08 6.56
N GLY A 316 13.70 13.39 5.30
CA GLY A 316 13.04 12.72 4.17
C GLY A 316 13.75 11.39 3.90
N ILE A 317 12.99 10.31 3.80
CA ILE A 317 13.47 8.94 3.58
C ILE A 317 12.80 8.39 2.32
N ALA A 318 13.59 8.11 1.29
CA ALA A 318 13.08 7.53 0.04
C ALA A 318 13.43 6.05 -0.10
N MET A 319 12.58 5.31 -0.81
CA MET A 319 12.87 3.94 -1.23
C MET A 319 13.93 3.95 -2.34
N GLY A 320 14.90 3.04 -2.27
CA GLY A 320 16.03 2.99 -3.20
C GLY A 320 15.72 2.22 -4.48
N GLY A 321 15.12 1.04 -4.34
CA GLY A 321 14.78 0.18 -5.46
C GLY A 321 13.53 0.65 -6.20
N ARG A 322 12.46 1.01 -5.48
CA ARG A 322 11.16 1.39 -6.03
C ARG A 322 10.92 2.88 -6.10
N GLY A 323 11.64 3.65 -5.29
CA GLY A 323 11.47 5.10 -5.28
C GLY A 323 11.79 5.72 -6.63
N THR A 324 11.01 6.74 -7.00
CA THR A 324 11.30 7.55 -8.18
C THR A 324 12.56 8.38 -7.97
N ASP A 325 13.23 8.79 -9.06
CA ASP A 325 14.39 9.69 -8.97
C ASP A 325 14.06 10.97 -8.23
N VAL A 326 12.85 11.50 -8.45
CA VAL A 326 12.36 12.72 -7.78
C VAL A 326 12.25 12.53 -6.27
N ALA A 327 11.71 11.38 -5.81
CA ALA A 327 11.63 11.08 -4.39
C ALA A 327 13.03 10.91 -3.77
N ARG A 328 13.92 10.15 -4.45
CA ARG A 328 15.31 9.98 -4.02
C ARG A 328 16.08 11.30 -3.94
N GLU A 329 15.82 12.22 -4.87
CA GLU A 329 16.45 13.53 -4.88
C GLU A 329 15.94 14.44 -3.76
N ALA A 330 14.64 14.42 -3.48
CA ALA A 330 14.03 15.18 -2.40
C ALA A 330 14.46 14.69 -1.00
N ALA A 331 14.79 13.40 -0.87
CA ALA A 331 15.11 12.77 0.39
C ALA A 331 16.56 13.06 0.85
N SER A 332 16.76 13.05 2.17
CA SER A 332 18.09 13.10 2.81
C SER A 332 18.68 11.72 3.07
N ILE A 333 17.84 10.69 3.05
CA ILE A 333 18.19 9.28 3.28
C ILE A 333 17.51 8.42 2.21
N VAL A 334 18.21 7.37 1.74
CA VAL A 334 17.67 6.39 0.79
C VAL A 334 17.85 4.98 1.36
N LEU A 335 16.77 4.19 1.38
CA LEU A 335 16.77 2.79 1.82
C LEU A 335 17.09 1.88 0.63
N LEU A 336 18.24 1.24 0.62
CA LEU A 336 18.68 0.43 -0.51
C LEU A 336 17.92 -0.90 -0.68
N ASP A 337 17.31 -1.38 0.39
CA ASP A 337 16.53 -2.64 0.43
C ASP A 337 15.01 -2.43 0.52
N ASP A 338 14.56 -1.18 0.49
CA ASP A 338 13.15 -0.79 0.63
C ASP A 338 12.48 -1.38 1.90
N ASP A 339 13.26 -1.74 2.93
CA ASP A 339 12.74 -2.36 4.15
C ASP A 339 12.55 -1.32 5.26
N PHE A 340 11.33 -1.26 5.78
CA PHE A 340 10.96 -0.40 6.92
C PHE A 340 11.84 -0.69 8.15
N GLY A 341 12.23 -1.95 8.37
CA GLY A 341 13.13 -2.34 9.46
C GLY A 341 14.51 -1.69 9.38
N SER A 342 14.98 -1.34 8.18
CA SER A 342 16.27 -0.65 8.01
C SER A 342 16.22 0.81 8.48
N ILE A 343 15.05 1.46 8.48
CA ILE A 343 14.86 2.79 9.09
C ILE A 343 15.15 2.71 10.60
N VAL A 344 14.60 1.71 11.27
CA VAL A 344 14.74 1.55 12.72
C VAL A 344 16.18 1.28 13.11
N LYS A 345 16.86 0.45 12.33
CA LYS A 345 18.33 0.21 12.51
C LYS A 345 19.11 1.50 12.34
N ALA A 346 18.78 2.31 11.31
CA ALA A 346 19.43 3.58 11.07
C ALA A 346 19.17 4.60 12.19
N VAL A 347 17.96 4.68 12.73
CA VAL A 347 17.62 5.51 13.89
C VAL A 347 18.47 5.11 15.11
N ARG A 348 18.57 3.81 15.40
CA ARG A 348 19.39 3.30 16.50
C ARG A 348 20.86 3.68 16.34
N LEU A 349 21.38 3.55 15.12
CA LEU A 349 22.76 3.95 14.80
C LEU A 349 22.92 5.47 14.90
N GLY A 350 21.96 6.25 14.40
CA GLY A 350 21.95 7.71 14.50
C GLY A 350 22.02 8.19 15.96
N ARG A 351 21.24 7.60 16.87
CA ARG A 351 21.30 7.91 18.32
C ARG A 351 22.67 7.64 18.91
N ARG A 352 23.24 6.48 18.60
CA ARG A 352 24.62 6.16 19.07
C ARG A 352 25.64 7.15 18.56
N ILE A 353 25.52 7.56 17.30
CA ILE A 353 26.44 8.55 16.70
C ILE A 353 26.25 9.90 17.37
N TYR A 354 25.01 10.33 17.59
CA TYR A 354 24.67 11.58 18.28
C TYR A 354 25.20 11.60 19.71
N ASP A 355 24.99 10.55 20.51
CA ASP A 355 25.53 10.42 21.86
C ASP A 355 27.05 10.51 21.90
N ASN A 356 27.73 9.83 20.97
CA ASN A 356 29.18 9.88 20.86
C ASN A 356 29.69 11.28 20.45
N LEU A 357 28.91 11.95 19.57
CA LEU A 357 29.23 13.31 19.15
C LEU A 357 29.11 14.30 20.31
N GLN A 358 28.03 14.21 21.09
CA GLN A 358 27.86 15.04 22.31
C GLN A 358 28.99 14.84 23.31
N LYS A 359 29.40 13.58 23.56
CA LYS A 359 30.53 13.27 24.43
C LYS A 359 31.86 13.83 23.90
N ALA A 360 32.10 13.71 22.58
CA ALA A 360 33.31 14.26 21.95
C ALA A 360 33.34 15.79 22.02
N ILE A 361 32.22 16.46 21.78
CA ILE A 361 32.10 17.91 21.90
C ILE A 361 32.29 18.34 23.34
N GLY A 362 31.67 17.67 24.32
CA GLY A 362 31.84 17.95 25.75
C GLY A 362 33.27 17.81 26.18
N PHE A 363 33.98 16.76 25.70
CA PHE A 363 35.43 16.58 25.98
C PHE A 363 36.26 17.73 25.37
N ILE A 364 35.98 18.12 24.12
CA ILE A 364 36.69 19.22 23.47
C ILE A 364 36.53 20.53 24.26
N PHE A 365 35.27 20.84 24.69
CA PHE A 365 35.02 22.02 25.50
C PHE A 365 35.72 21.94 26.85
N ALA A 366 35.69 20.79 27.53
CA ALA A 366 36.36 20.63 28.83
C ALA A 366 37.88 20.80 28.76
N VAL A 367 38.52 20.50 27.62
CA VAL A 367 39.96 20.62 27.42
C VAL A 367 40.37 22.02 26.90
N HIS A 368 39.48 22.71 26.19
CA HIS A 368 39.84 23.97 25.52
C HIS A 368 39.22 25.21 26.17
N VAL A 369 38.31 25.06 27.13
CA VAL A 369 37.76 26.17 27.92
C VAL A 369 38.37 26.07 29.33
N PRO A 370 39.27 27.00 29.70
CA PRO A 370 39.88 27.02 31.03
C PRO A 370 38.88 27.38 32.12
#